data_d083ec44670ccf3f34b92030d19dd352
#
_entry.id   d083ec44670ccf3f34b92030d19dd352
#
_cell.length_a   1.000
_cell.length_b   1.000
_cell.length_c   1.000
_cell.angle_alpha   90.00
_cell.angle_beta   90.00
_cell.angle_gamma   90.00
#
_symmetry.space_group_name_H-M   'P 1'
#
loop_
_entity.id
_entity.type
_entity.pdbx_description
1 polymer ?
#
loop_
_entity_poly.entity_id
_entity_poly.type
_entity_poly.pdbx_seq_one_letter_code
_entity_poly.pdbx_strand_id
1 'polypeptide(L)'
;MLELYKGVDILTDVGGVTTIEQARAVIEEKLDSVNQEKLAPITNEDALIKIAAAISMCEPDSVFINTGSPDDLAWIRKYSLEKGEEKALAKVNHTIHFDLPQDQARLVNQTFHIVNEDEKISALAKKVLRSEGHAYVKEHMTGIMKGKIMMIGFYARGPVGAAASTPAIEMSSSTYVLHSAELLYRNCYDKFDAEADRRGIFFTNVHAEGPNRPEDVPNARIFMDRSWLTTFSTFCTYAGNTLLMKKGNHRFSVDYATYFGNDKELSEHMF
;
A
#
# COMPACT_ATOMS: atom_id res chain seq x y z
N MET A 1 -22.52 10.92 -1.64
CA MET A 1 -21.87 10.61 -0.34
C MET A 1 -20.97 9.41 -0.57
N LEU A 2 -19.82 9.33 0.08
CA LEU A 2 -18.98 8.14 -0.02
C LEU A 2 -19.72 6.95 0.62
N GLU A 3 -19.74 5.82 -0.08
CA GLU A 3 -20.24 4.55 0.45
C GLU A 3 -19.06 3.58 0.47
N LEU A 4 -18.75 3.06 1.66
CA LEU A 4 -17.75 2.02 1.81
C LEU A 4 -18.28 0.68 1.24
N TYR A 5 -17.35 -0.11 0.72
CA TYR A 5 -17.61 -1.46 0.18
C TYR A 5 -18.63 -1.49 -0.98
N LYS A 6 -18.72 -0.37 -1.72
CA LYS A 6 -19.60 -0.28 -2.88
C LYS A 6 -18.85 -0.62 -4.18
N GLY A 7 -19.52 -1.43 -4.99
CA GLY A 7 -18.96 -1.92 -6.27
C GLY A 7 -17.95 -3.06 -6.05
N VAL A 8 -17.30 -3.47 -7.12
CA VAL A 8 -16.28 -4.53 -7.09
C VAL A 8 -15.04 -4.05 -6.36
N ASP A 9 -14.51 -4.86 -5.45
CA ASP A 9 -13.16 -4.67 -4.91
C ASP A 9 -12.14 -5.09 -5.97
N ILE A 10 -11.48 -4.10 -6.55
CA ILE A 10 -10.56 -4.32 -7.66
C ILE A 10 -9.40 -5.24 -7.27
N LEU A 11 -8.89 -5.11 -6.04
CA LEU A 11 -7.76 -5.92 -5.59
C LEU A 11 -8.12 -7.41 -5.52
N THR A 12 -9.22 -7.72 -4.85
CA THR A 12 -9.64 -9.11 -4.66
C THR A 12 -10.18 -9.74 -5.94
N ASP A 13 -10.83 -8.95 -6.80
CA ASP A 13 -11.34 -9.42 -8.09
C ASP A 13 -10.21 -9.74 -9.07
N VAL A 14 -9.26 -8.82 -9.25
CA VAL A 14 -8.11 -9.04 -10.16
C VAL A 14 -7.18 -10.13 -9.62
N GLY A 15 -6.97 -10.17 -8.30
CA GLY A 15 -6.17 -11.21 -7.66
C GLY A 15 -6.86 -12.59 -7.59
N GLY A 16 -8.17 -12.64 -7.82
CA GLY A 16 -8.94 -13.90 -7.78
C GLY A 16 -9.06 -14.51 -6.38
N VAL A 17 -8.87 -13.74 -5.32
CA VAL A 17 -8.93 -14.20 -3.92
C VAL A 17 -10.02 -13.40 -3.21
N THR A 18 -11.11 -14.07 -2.86
CA THR A 18 -12.30 -13.45 -2.26
C THR A 18 -12.75 -14.13 -0.97
N THR A 19 -12.14 -15.26 -0.61
CA THR A 19 -12.45 -15.97 0.62
C THR A 19 -11.20 -16.25 1.45
N ILE A 20 -11.39 -16.49 2.74
CA ILE A 20 -10.27 -16.78 3.65
C ILE A 20 -9.59 -18.11 3.32
N GLU A 21 -10.33 -19.09 2.83
CA GLU A 21 -9.78 -20.38 2.42
C GLU A 21 -8.84 -20.23 1.23
N GLN A 22 -9.23 -19.43 0.23
CA GLN A 22 -8.38 -19.10 -0.91
C GLN A 22 -7.13 -18.32 -0.44
N ALA A 23 -7.32 -17.36 0.48
CA ALA A 23 -6.21 -16.59 1.02
C ALA A 23 -5.19 -17.47 1.73
N ARG A 24 -5.63 -18.39 2.58
CA ARG A 24 -4.75 -19.34 3.28
C ARG A 24 -3.99 -20.23 2.31
N ALA A 25 -4.63 -20.72 1.26
CA ALA A 25 -3.97 -21.54 0.24
C ALA A 25 -2.87 -20.76 -0.49
N VAL A 26 -3.11 -19.50 -0.87
CA VAL A 26 -2.09 -18.64 -1.49
C VAL A 26 -0.93 -18.36 -0.53
N ILE A 27 -1.22 -18.06 0.73
CA ILE A 27 -0.21 -17.79 1.76
C ILE A 27 0.67 -19.03 1.99
N GLU A 28 0.05 -20.20 2.11
CA GLU A 28 0.77 -21.47 2.27
C GLU A 28 1.67 -21.81 1.07
N GLU A 29 1.21 -21.53 -0.16
CA GLU A 29 1.96 -21.78 -1.38
C GLU A 29 3.13 -20.79 -1.58
N LYS A 30 2.90 -19.50 -1.29
CA LYS A 30 3.80 -18.42 -1.72
C LYS A 30 4.78 -17.94 -0.64
N LEU A 31 4.50 -18.17 0.63
CA LEU A 31 5.37 -17.78 1.73
C LEU A 31 6.21 -19.00 2.18
N ASP A 32 7.49 -18.76 2.43
CA ASP A 32 8.31 -19.72 3.16
C ASP A 32 7.87 -19.83 4.64
N SER A 33 8.36 -20.84 5.33
CA SER A 33 7.98 -21.11 6.73
C SER A 33 8.24 -19.92 7.67
N VAL A 34 9.34 -19.21 7.46
CA VAL A 34 9.69 -18.04 8.30
C VAL A 34 8.68 -16.92 8.12
N ASN A 35 8.30 -16.63 6.87
CA ASN A 35 7.32 -15.59 6.59
C ASN A 35 5.89 -16.02 6.93
N GLN A 36 5.56 -17.31 6.86
CA GLN A 36 4.31 -17.85 7.41
C GLN A 36 4.22 -17.65 8.93
N GLU A 37 5.30 -17.97 9.68
CA GLU A 37 5.37 -17.73 11.12
C GLU A 37 5.22 -16.23 11.47
N LYS A 38 5.87 -15.35 10.69
CA LYS A 38 5.73 -13.90 10.86
C LYS A 38 4.33 -13.40 10.53
N LEU A 39 3.61 -14.01 9.61
CA LEU A 39 2.25 -13.61 9.28
C LEU A 39 1.20 -14.20 10.23
N ALA A 40 1.49 -15.30 10.90
CA ALA A 40 0.55 -16.02 11.76
C ALA A 40 -0.14 -15.19 12.86
N PRO A 41 0.52 -14.16 13.49
CA PRO A 41 -0.16 -13.30 14.45
C PRO A 41 -1.25 -12.40 13.86
N ILE A 42 -1.26 -12.18 12.56
CA ILE A 42 -2.30 -11.40 11.87
C ILE A 42 -3.47 -12.34 11.59
N THR A 43 -4.58 -12.11 12.26
CA THR A 43 -5.76 -12.98 12.20
C THR A 43 -6.96 -12.32 11.53
N ASN A 44 -6.89 -11.03 11.25
CA ASN A 44 -7.93 -10.30 10.53
C ASN A 44 -8.11 -10.88 9.12
N GLU A 45 -9.27 -11.51 8.88
CA GLU A 45 -9.53 -12.24 7.63
C GLU A 45 -9.52 -11.33 6.39
N ASP A 46 -10.06 -10.12 6.50
CA ASP A 46 -10.03 -9.15 5.39
C ASP A 46 -8.60 -8.75 5.03
N ALA A 47 -7.73 -8.61 6.04
CA ALA A 47 -6.31 -8.33 5.82
C ALA A 47 -5.61 -9.48 5.10
N LEU A 48 -5.85 -10.72 5.53
CA LEU A 48 -5.28 -11.91 4.88
C LEU A 48 -5.77 -12.06 3.43
N ILE A 49 -7.06 -11.80 3.18
CA ILE A 49 -7.64 -11.82 1.82
C ILE A 49 -6.96 -10.75 0.95
N LYS A 50 -6.81 -9.54 1.44
CA LYS A 50 -6.14 -8.46 0.70
C LYS A 50 -4.67 -8.74 0.41
N ILE A 51 -3.94 -9.31 1.37
CA ILE A 51 -2.55 -9.74 1.21
C ILE A 51 -2.44 -10.82 0.13
N ALA A 52 -3.23 -11.87 0.25
CA ALA A 52 -3.23 -12.97 -0.70
C ALA A 52 -3.65 -12.53 -2.11
N ALA A 53 -4.65 -11.65 -2.21
CA ALA A 53 -5.06 -11.07 -3.49
C ALA A 53 -3.94 -10.25 -4.14
N ALA A 54 -3.20 -9.46 -3.37
CA ALA A 54 -2.06 -8.72 -3.88
C ALA A 54 -0.93 -9.63 -4.37
N ILE A 55 -0.63 -10.70 -3.61
CA ILE A 55 0.36 -11.71 -3.99
C ILE A 55 -0.05 -12.38 -5.30
N SER A 56 -1.30 -12.85 -5.40
CA SER A 56 -1.83 -13.48 -6.62
C SER A 56 -1.82 -12.54 -7.81
N MET A 57 -2.23 -11.28 -7.62
CA MET A 57 -2.26 -10.28 -8.68
C MET A 57 -0.85 -9.93 -9.18
N CYS A 58 0.06 -9.64 -8.28
CA CYS A 58 1.39 -9.12 -8.63
C CYS A 58 2.42 -10.21 -8.97
N GLU A 59 2.17 -11.46 -8.60
CA GLU A 59 3.02 -12.64 -8.84
C GLU A 59 4.50 -12.42 -8.47
N PRO A 60 4.81 -12.05 -7.21
CA PRO A 60 6.20 -11.94 -6.78
C PRO A 60 6.88 -13.32 -6.72
N ASP A 61 8.20 -13.35 -6.87
CA ASP A 61 8.99 -14.59 -6.73
C ASP A 61 9.06 -15.07 -5.27
N SER A 62 9.00 -14.13 -4.32
CA SER A 62 8.93 -14.40 -2.89
C SER A 62 8.28 -13.25 -2.12
N VAL A 63 7.92 -13.53 -0.88
CA VAL A 63 7.27 -12.56 0.01
C VAL A 63 8.11 -12.40 1.28
N PHE A 64 8.27 -11.17 1.73
CA PHE A 64 8.94 -10.83 2.99
C PHE A 64 7.97 -10.09 3.91
N ILE A 65 7.75 -10.62 5.10
CA ILE A 65 6.93 -9.99 6.12
C ILE A 65 7.83 -9.16 7.03
N ASN A 66 7.59 -7.86 7.07
CA ASN A 66 8.28 -6.92 7.95
C ASN A 66 7.49 -6.77 9.26
N THR A 67 8.03 -7.29 10.34
CA THR A 67 7.45 -7.17 11.68
C THR A 67 7.87 -5.87 12.38
N GLY A 68 8.86 -5.16 11.83
CA GLY A 68 9.51 -4.01 12.48
C GLY A 68 10.57 -4.43 13.50
N SER A 69 10.91 -5.71 13.56
CA SER A 69 12.01 -6.18 14.40
C SER A 69 13.35 -5.60 13.94
N PRO A 70 14.35 -5.44 14.83
CA PRO A 70 15.66 -4.95 14.43
C PRO A 70 16.30 -5.75 13.29
N ASP A 71 16.05 -7.05 13.22
CA ASP A 71 16.59 -7.93 12.18
C ASP A 71 15.90 -7.69 10.84
N ASP A 72 14.57 -7.51 10.83
CA ASP A 72 13.83 -7.18 9.62
C ASP A 72 14.23 -5.81 9.07
N LEU A 73 14.38 -4.82 9.93
CA LEU A 73 14.83 -3.50 9.53
C LEU A 73 16.27 -3.52 8.99
N ALA A 74 17.15 -4.28 9.61
CA ALA A 74 18.52 -4.48 9.13
C ALA A 74 18.53 -5.18 7.76
N TRP A 75 17.68 -6.18 7.56
CA TRP A 75 17.53 -6.87 6.28
C TRP A 75 17.05 -5.92 5.18
N ILE A 76 16.00 -5.13 5.42
CA ILE A 76 15.47 -4.14 4.45
C ILE A 76 16.56 -3.17 4.04
N ARG A 77 17.31 -2.61 4.99
CA ARG A 77 18.38 -1.64 4.69
C ARG A 77 19.52 -2.27 3.89
N LYS A 78 19.93 -3.48 4.27
CA LYS A 78 20.95 -4.21 3.55
C LYS A 78 20.52 -4.51 2.12
N TYR A 79 19.31 -5.03 1.95
CA TYR A 79 18.78 -5.37 0.64
C TYR A 79 18.57 -4.14 -0.25
N SER A 80 18.19 -3.00 0.32
CA SER A 80 18.10 -1.72 -0.41
C SER A 80 19.42 -1.28 -1.01
N LEU A 81 20.52 -1.44 -0.26
CA LEU A 81 21.88 -1.17 -0.74
C LEU A 81 22.34 -2.19 -1.80
N GLU A 82 22.03 -3.46 -1.61
CA GLU A 82 22.37 -4.54 -2.56
C GLU A 82 21.66 -4.37 -3.90
N LYS A 83 20.40 -3.98 -3.89
CA LYS A 83 19.63 -3.65 -5.09
C LYS A 83 20.04 -2.33 -5.74
N GLY A 84 20.73 -1.47 -5.02
CA GLY A 84 21.09 -0.13 -5.47
C GLY A 84 19.95 0.87 -5.45
N GLU A 85 18.84 0.58 -4.78
CA GLU A 85 17.76 1.54 -4.54
C GLU A 85 18.24 2.67 -3.63
N GLU A 86 19.11 2.37 -2.68
CA GLU A 86 19.80 3.35 -1.86
C GLU A 86 21.31 3.22 -2.00
N LYS A 87 22.02 4.31 -1.71
CA LYS A 87 23.48 4.34 -1.67
C LYS A 87 23.95 4.79 -0.30
N ALA A 88 24.97 4.12 0.24
CA ALA A 88 25.56 4.50 1.51
C ALA A 88 26.27 5.87 1.38
N LEU A 89 26.13 6.70 2.39
CA LEU A 89 26.87 7.93 2.54
C LEU A 89 28.13 7.73 3.39
N ALA A 90 29.04 8.72 3.34
CA ALA A 90 30.25 8.71 4.18
C ALA A 90 29.93 8.69 5.68
N LYS A 91 28.78 9.23 6.08
CA LYS A 91 28.32 9.15 7.47
C LYS A 91 27.70 7.77 7.71
N VAL A 92 28.21 7.07 8.71
CA VAL A 92 27.75 5.72 9.07
C VAL A 92 26.22 5.69 9.29
N ASN A 93 25.58 4.65 8.78
CA ASN A 93 24.13 4.44 8.84
C ASN A 93 23.26 5.50 8.14
N HIS A 94 23.85 6.29 7.24
CA HIS A 94 23.09 7.20 6.38
C HIS A 94 23.11 6.69 4.95
N THR A 95 21.97 6.80 4.32
CA THR A 95 21.77 6.42 2.91
C THR A 95 21.13 7.56 2.15
N ILE A 96 21.19 7.51 0.83
CA ILE A 96 20.49 8.41 -0.07
C ILE A 96 19.84 7.61 -1.18
N HIS A 97 18.65 8.04 -1.58
CA HIS A 97 17.91 7.52 -2.72
C HIS A 97 17.72 8.62 -3.76
N PHE A 98 17.79 8.27 -5.03
CA PHE A 98 17.50 9.16 -6.14
C PHE A 98 16.41 8.57 -7.03
N ASP A 99 15.36 9.34 -7.26
CA ASP A 99 14.37 9.02 -8.28
C ASP A 99 14.96 9.10 -9.68
N LEU A 100 14.32 8.45 -10.64
CA LEU A 100 14.60 8.71 -12.04
C LEU A 100 14.33 10.20 -12.35
N PRO A 101 15.16 10.85 -13.19
CA PRO A 101 14.95 12.26 -13.54
C PRO A 101 13.54 12.57 -14.03
N GLN A 102 12.90 11.63 -14.71
CA GLN A 102 11.55 11.75 -15.25
C GLN A 102 10.46 11.56 -14.18
N ASP A 103 10.80 10.93 -13.04
CA ASP A 103 9.85 10.62 -11.94
C ASP A 103 9.98 11.61 -10.75
N GLN A 104 10.73 12.68 -10.90
CA GLN A 104 10.90 13.68 -9.83
C GLN A 104 9.68 14.58 -9.63
N ALA A 105 8.74 14.58 -10.55
CA ALA A 105 7.50 15.31 -10.41
C ALA A 105 6.50 14.54 -9.54
N ARG A 106 5.85 15.25 -8.63
CA ARG A 106 4.68 14.71 -7.96
C ARG A 106 3.63 14.42 -9.02
N LEU A 107 3.28 13.15 -9.21
CA LEU A 107 2.41 12.67 -10.27
C LEU A 107 0.95 13.21 -10.14
N VAL A 108 0.79 14.53 -10.00
CA VAL A 108 -0.50 15.19 -9.81
C VAL A 108 -1.44 14.89 -10.98
N ASN A 109 -0.87 14.86 -12.19
CA ASN A 109 -1.63 14.59 -13.40
C ASN A 109 -1.97 13.10 -13.60
N GLN A 110 -1.32 12.21 -12.86
CA GLN A 110 -1.45 10.76 -12.95
C GLN A 110 -2.06 10.15 -11.67
N THR A 111 -2.56 11.00 -10.78
CA THR A 111 -3.22 10.57 -9.53
C THR A 111 -4.74 10.71 -9.68
N PHE A 112 -5.45 9.62 -9.52
CA PHE A 112 -6.89 9.54 -9.74
C PHE A 112 -7.61 8.92 -8.54
N HIS A 113 -8.85 9.35 -8.33
CA HIS A 113 -9.78 8.73 -7.41
C HIS A 113 -10.72 7.82 -8.19
N ILE A 114 -10.77 6.55 -7.82
CA ILE A 114 -11.75 5.62 -8.38
C ILE A 114 -13.11 5.95 -7.79
N VAL A 115 -14.09 6.12 -8.66
CA VAL A 115 -15.46 6.46 -8.28
C VAL A 115 -16.45 5.53 -8.99
N ASN A 116 -17.61 5.34 -8.36
CA ASN A 116 -18.77 4.73 -9.01
C ASN A 116 -19.49 5.76 -9.88
N GLU A 117 -20.37 5.30 -10.80
CA GLU A 117 -20.97 6.17 -11.82
C GLU A 117 -21.64 7.43 -11.27
N ASP A 118 -22.39 7.31 -10.18
CA ASP A 118 -23.13 8.41 -9.57
C ASP A 118 -22.38 9.13 -8.43
N GLU A 119 -21.12 8.76 -8.20
CA GLU A 119 -20.36 9.29 -7.07
C GLU A 119 -19.85 10.69 -7.36
N LYS A 120 -20.18 11.62 -6.47
CA LYS A 120 -19.68 13.00 -6.52
C LYS A 120 -18.49 13.17 -5.62
N ILE A 121 -17.41 13.72 -6.18
CA ILE A 121 -16.22 14.12 -5.45
C ILE A 121 -15.88 15.58 -5.75
N SER A 122 -14.93 16.14 -5.02
CA SER A 122 -14.43 17.50 -5.25
C SER A 122 -14.06 17.73 -6.72
N ALA A 123 -14.42 18.87 -7.29
CA ALA A 123 -14.01 19.26 -8.63
C ALA A 123 -12.49 19.40 -8.81
N LEU A 124 -11.75 19.54 -7.72
CA LEU A 124 -10.28 19.59 -7.74
C LEU A 124 -9.63 18.20 -7.79
N ALA A 125 -10.40 17.13 -7.54
CA ALA A 125 -9.91 15.77 -7.57
C ALA A 125 -10.12 15.16 -8.96
N LYS A 126 -9.06 14.63 -9.55
CA LYS A 126 -9.19 13.83 -10.76
C LYS A 126 -9.88 12.51 -10.43
N LYS A 127 -10.85 12.15 -11.22
CA LYS A 127 -11.63 10.92 -11.06
C LYS A 127 -11.49 10.02 -12.28
N VAL A 128 -11.67 8.74 -12.05
CA VAL A 128 -11.79 7.70 -13.05
C VAL A 128 -12.92 6.76 -12.64
N LEU A 129 -13.67 6.24 -13.60
CA LEU A 129 -14.69 5.27 -13.31
C LEU A 129 -14.07 3.96 -12.81
N ARG A 130 -14.77 3.25 -11.93
CA ARG A 130 -14.32 1.96 -11.39
C ARG A 130 -13.97 0.95 -12.48
N SER A 131 -14.75 0.88 -13.56
CA SER A 131 -14.47 0.01 -14.71
C SER A 131 -13.13 0.32 -15.39
N GLU A 132 -12.81 1.60 -15.55
CA GLU A 132 -11.54 2.03 -16.13
C GLU A 132 -10.36 1.76 -15.20
N GLY A 133 -10.53 2.07 -13.89
CA GLY A 133 -9.53 1.76 -12.87
C GLY A 133 -9.26 0.25 -12.77
N HIS A 134 -10.31 -0.56 -12.81
CA HIS A 134 -10.22 -2.02 -12.82
C HIS A 134 -9.45 -2.53 -14.05
N ALA A 135 -9.81 -2.05 -15.25
CA ALA A 135 -9.14 -2.45 -16.48
C ALA A 135 -7.64 -2.12 -16.44
N TYR A 136 -7.30 -0.91 -15.97
CA TYR A 136 -5.90 -0.50 -15.83
C TYR A 136 -5.13 -1.36 -14.82
N VAL A 137 -5.68 -1.59 -13.64
CA VAL A 137 -5.05 -2.42 -12.60
C VAL A 137 -4.83 -3.84 -13.14
N LYS A 138 -5.82 -4.42 -13.78
CA LYS A 138 -5.71 -5.75 -14.39
C LYS A 138 -4.63 -5.81 -15.45
N GLU A 139 -4.55 -4.81 -16.33
CA GLU A 139 -3.56 -4.77 -17.41
C GLU A 139 -2.13 -4.57 -16.91
N HIS A 140 -1.93 -3.67 -15.95
CA HIS A 140 -0.60 -3.21 -15.60
C HIS A 140 -0.07 -3.76 -14.27
N MET A 141 -0.92 -4.28 -13.39
CA MET A 141 -0.45 -4.85 -12.12
C MET A 141 -0.38 -6.38 -12.12
N THR A 142 -1.04 -7.06 -13.05
CA THR A 142 -0.93 -8.53 -13.14
C THR A 142 0.52 -8.91 -13.49
N GLY A 143 1.15 -9.66 -12.60
CA GLY A 143 2.53 -10.13 -12.76
C GLY A 143 3.61 -9.05 -12.70
N ILE A 144 3.28 -7.83 -12.26
CA ILE A 144 4.23 -6.69 -12.24
C ILE A 144 5.42 -6.89 -11.30
N MET A 145 5.30 -7.81 -10.34
CA MET A 145 6.39 -8.12 -9.39
C MET A 145 7.15 -9.40 -9.72
N LYS A 146 6.99 -9.98 -10.91
CA LYS A 146 7.82 -11.12 -11.35
C LYS A 146 9.30 -10.75 -11.30
N GLY A 147 10.12 -11.65 -10.75
CA GLY A 147 11.54 -11.41 -10.53
C GLY A 147 11.84 -10.55 -9.30
N LYS A 148 10.85 -10.25 -8.46
CA LYS A 148 10.98 -9.36 -7.29
C LYS A 148 10.45 -10.00 -6.02
N ILE A 149 10.84 -9.42 -4.89
CA ILE A 149 10.29 -9.72 -3.58
C ILE A 149 9.16 -8.73 -3.30
N MET A 150 7.97 -9.22 -2.93
CA MET A 150 6.95 -8.37 -2.32
C MET A 150 7.24 -8.26 -0.82
N MET A 151 7.45 -7.06 -0.35
CA MET A 151 7.63 -6.78 1.08
C MET A 151 6.33 -6.22 1.65
N ILE A 152 5.92 -6.76 2.80
CA ILE A 152 4.66 -6.42 3.46
C ILE A 152 4.95 -5.87 4.85
N GLY A 153 4.47 -4.67 5.13
CA GLY A 153 4.60 -4.03 6.44
C GLY A 153 3.26 -3.53 6.96
N PHE A 154 3.15 -3.46 8.28
CA PHE A 154 1.95 -3.05 8.99
C PHE A 154 2.23 -1.74 9.73
N TYR A 155 1.51 -0.70 9.38
CA TYR A 155 1.77 0.65 9.88
C TYR A 155 0.51 1.29 10.42
N ALA A 156 0.69 2.29 11.27
CA ALA A 156 -0.37 3.18 11.67
C ALA A 156 0.01 4.63 11.39
N ARG A 157 -0.93 5.40 10.95
CA ARG A 157 -0.85 6.83 10.96
C ARG A 157 -1.37 7.36 12.29
N GLY A 158 -0.61 8.23 12.91
CA GLY A 158 -0.86 8.65 14.29
C GLY A 158 -0.32 7.65 15.32
N PRO A 159 -0.37 8.00 16.62
CA PRO A 159 0.06 7.10 17.68
C PRO A 159 -0.83 5.86 17.76
N VAL A 160 -0.24 4.68 17.78
CA VAL A 160 -0.97 3.40 17.92
C VAL A 160 -1.79 3.44 19.22
N GLY A 161 -3.06 3.06 19.15
CA GLY A 161 -4.00 3.12 20.27
C GLY A 161 -4.73 4.44 20.44
N ALA A 162 -4.29 5.51 19.76
CA ALA A 162 -4.99 6.79 19.83
C ALA A 162 -6.28 6.80 19.00
N ALA A 163 -7.22 7.69 19.32
CA ALA A 163 -8.46 7.85 18.56
C ALA A 163 -8.21 8.14 17.07
N ALA A 164 -7.16 8.89 16.75
CA ALA A 164 -6.77 9.23 15.39
C ALA A 164 -5.88 8.18 14.69
N SER A 165 -5.51 7.09 15.38
CA SER A 165 -4.73 6.02 14.77
C SER A 165 -5.50 5.34 13.63
N THR A 166 -4.85 5.17 12.50
CA THR A 166 -5.44 4.53 11.32
C THR A 166 -4.49 3.46 10.81
N PRO A 167 -4.84 2.18 10.96
CA PRO A 167 -3.97 1.08 10.53
C PRO A 167 -3.95 0.96 9.01
N ALA A 168 -2.81 0.50 8.48
CA ALA A 168 -2.60 0.30 7.06
C ALA A 168 -1.65 -0.86 6.79
N ILE A 169 -1.85 -1.55 5.67
CA ILE A 169 -0.94 -2.53 5.11
C ILE A 169 -0.23 -1.88 3.93
N GLU A 170 1.09 -1.91 3.93
CA GLU A 170 1.92 -1.52 2.79
C GLU A 170 2.50 -2.76 2.14
N MET A 171 2.24 -2.97 0.86
CA MET A 171 2.77 -4.06 0.05
C MET A 171 3.55 -3.48 -1.12
N SER A 172 4.86 -3.70 -1.15
CA SER A 172 5.74 -3.04 -2.10
C SER A 172 6.84 -3.95 -2.63
N SER A 173 7.23 -3.72 -3.89
CA SER A 173 8.45 -4.30 -4.45
C SER A 173 9.70 -3.44 -4.21
N SER A 174 9.56 -2.25 -3.62
CA SER A 174 10.67 -1.33 -3.33
C SER A 174 11.07 -1.39 -1.85
N THR A 175 12.35 -1.66 -1.60
CA THR A 175 12.94 -1.63 -0.25
C THR A 175 12.97 -0.22 0.32
N TYR A 176 13.20 0.76 -0.54
CA TYR A 176 13.16 2.17 -0.14
C TYR A 176 11.81 2.57 0.44
N VAL A 177 10.72 2.04 -0.12
CA VAL A 177 9.36 2.32 0.38
C VAL A 177 9.19 1.83 1.81
N LEU A 178 9.59 0.59 2.09
CA LEU A 178 9.51 0.03 3.44
C LEU A 178 10.44 0.79 4.42
N HIS A 179 11.66 1.08 4.00
CA HIS A 179 12.59 1.86 4.81
C HIS A 179 12.05 3.26 5.15
N SER A 180 11.48 3.94 4.15
CA SER A 180 10.82 5.24 4.36
C SER A 180 9.60 5.13 5.26
N ALA A 181 8.79 4.07 5.10
CA ALA A 181 7.62 3.86 5.93
C ALA A 181 7.96 3.70 7.41
N GLU A 182 9.03 2.96 7.73
CA GLU A 182 9.53 2.82 9.11
C GLU A 182 9.98 4.16 9.73
N LEU A 183 10.46 5.09 8.92
CA LEU A 183 10.87 6.41 9.41
C LEU A 183 9.69 7.38 9.59
N LEU A 184 8.65 7.25 8.76
CA LEU A 184 7.57 8.24 8.66
C LEU A 184 6.29 7.83 9.38
N TYR A 185 6.07 6.55 9.58
CA TYR A 185 4.88 6.02 10.22
C TYR A 185 5.22 5.30 11.52
N ARG A 186 4.22 4.73 12.17
CA ARG A 186 4.39 3.90 13.37
C ARG A 186 4.22 2.46 12.97
N ASN A 187 5.20 1.63 13.25
CA ASN A 187 5.01 0.20 13.13
C ASN A 187 3.80 -0.22 13.98
N CYS A 188 2.92 -1.00 13.39
CA CYS A 188 1.65 -1.40 14.00
C CYS A 188 1.48 -2.93 14.00
N TYR A 189 2.51 -3.68 13.62
CA TYR A 189 2.43 -5.13 13.43
C TYR A 189 1.79 -5.84 14.65
N ASP A 190 2.33 -5.65 15.85
CA ASP A 190 1.83 -6.30 17.08
C ASP A 190 0.42 -5.86 17.50
N LYS A 191 -0.11 -4.81 16.92
CA LYS A 191 -1.40 -4.21 17.29
C LYS A 191 -2.34 -4.06 16.10
N PHE A 192 -1.96 -4.57 14.93
CA PHE A 192 -2.70 -4.32 13.70
C PHE A 192 -4.15 -4.79 13.79
N ASP A 193 -4.40 -6.02 14.22
CA ASP A 193 -5.75 -6.57 14.33
C ASP A 193 -6.60 -5.75 15.31
N ALA A 194 -6.04 -5.45 16.50
CA ALA A 194 -6.73 -4.65 17.51
C ALA A 194 -7.05 -3.23 17.03
N GLU A 195 -6.14 -2.61 16.25
CA GLU A 195 -6.38 -1.30 15.66
C GLU A 195 -7.41 -1.34 14.52
N ALA A 196 -7.35 -2.36 13.67
CA ALA A 196 -8.32 -2.58 12.60
C ALA A 196 -9.72 -2.82 13.17
N ASP A 197 -9.85 -3.67 14.17
CA ASP A 197 -11.12 -3.96 14.86
C ASP A 197 -11.69 -2.71 15.54
N ARG A 198 -10.84 -2.00 16.27
CA ARG A 198 -11.23 -0.75 16.96
C ARG A 198 -11.72 0.32 16.00
N ARG A 199 -11.12 0.41 14.81
CA ARG A 199 -11.50 1.38 13.78
C ARG A 199 -12.62 0.89 12.88
N GLY A 200 -12.82 -0.44 12.79
CA GLY A 200 -13.70 -1.08 11.81
C GLY A 200 -13.23 -0.94 10.37
N ILE A 201 -12.01 -0.44 10.17
CA ILE A 201 -11.36 -0.28 8.87
C ILE A 201 -9.84 -0.36 8.99
N PHE A 202 -9.20 -0.66 7.86
CA PHE A 202 -7.77 -0.42 7.62
C PHE A 202 -7.57 0.00 6.15
N PHE A 203 -6.42 0.58 5.86
CA PHE A 203 -6.04 0.95 4.50
C PHE A 203 -5.10 -0.08 3.90
N THR A 204 -5.18 -0.22 2.59
CA THR A 204 -4.31 -1.12 1.82
C THR A 204 -3.59 -0.34 0.75
N ASN A 205 -2.28 -0.48 0.69
CA ASN A 205 -1.47 0.12 -0.38
C ASN A 205 -0.73 -1.00 -1.12
N VAL A 206 -0.89 -1.05 -2.44
CA VAL A 206 -0.14 -1.94 -3.32
C VAL A 206 0.71 -1.08 -4.24
N HIS A 207 2.01 -1.16 -4.03
CA HIS A 207 3.00 -0.39 -4.78
C HIS A 207 3.90 -1.30 -5.58
N ALA A 208 3.99 -1.05 -6.87
CA ALA A 208 4.91 -1.74 -7.76
C ALA A 208 5.65 -0.76 -8.66
N GLU A 209 6.96 -0.75 -8.56
CA GLU A 209 7.83 0.07 -9.43
C GLU A 209 7.95 -0.50 -10.85
N GLY A 210 7.48 -1.73 -11.08
CA GLY A 210 7.63 -2.40 -12.37
C GLY A 210 9.10 -2.62 -12.74
N PRO A 211 9.46 -2.62 -14.04
CA PRO A 211 10.85 -2.74 -14.49
C PRO A 211 11.74 -1.54 -14.13
N ASN A 212 11.18 -0.46 -13.64
CA ASN A 212 11.89 0.77 -13.25
C ASN A 212 12.73 1.37 -14.39
N ARG A 213 12.10 1.57 -15.54
CA ARG A 213 12.73 2.16 -16.73
C ARG A 213 12.14 3.52 -17.06
N PRO A 214 12.90 4.45 -17.66
CA PRO A 214 12.39 5.77 -18.06
C PRO A 214 11.15 5.73 -18.95
N GLU A 215 11.06 4.73 -19.82
CA GLU A 215 9.92 4.52 -20.72
C GLU A 215 8.62 4.07 -19.99
N ASP A 216 8.72 3.59 -18.76
CA ASP A 216 7.55 3.19 -17.96
C ASP A 216 6.91 4.40 -17.25
N VAL A 217 7.66 5.48 -17.01
CA VAL A 217 7.18 6.67 -16.29
C VAL A 217 5.92 7.30 -16.90
N PRO A 218 5.76 7.41 -18.24
CA PRO A 218 4.51 7.90 -18.82
C PRO A 218 3.27 7.06 -18.48
N ASN A 219 3.48 5.78 -18.13
CA ASN A 219 2.45 4.85 -17.72
C ASN A 219 2.22 4.85 -16.21
N ALA A 220 3.04 5.56 -15.44
CA ALA A 220 2.87 5.63 -13.99
C ALA A 220 1.48 6.16 -13.61
N ARG A 221 0.81 5.49 -12.70
CA ARG A 221 -0.51 5.89 -12.18
C ARG A 221 -0.61 5.62 -10.69
N ILE A 222 -1.37 6.48 -10.05
CA ILE A 222 -1.80 6.32 -8.68
C ILE A 222 -3.32 6.33 -8.67
N PHE A 223 -3.92 5.23 -8.26
CA PHE A 223 -5.34 5.13 -8.07
C PHE A 223 -5.68 4.99 -6.58
N MET A 224 -6.62 5.78 -6.11
CA MET A 224 -7.16 5.69 -4.76
C MET A 224 -8.60 5.20 -4.84
N ASP A 225 -8.83 3.95 -4.49
CA ASP A 225 -10.18 3.38 -4.37
C ASP A 225 -10.74 3.71 -2.99
N ARG A 226 -11.56 4.76 -2.95
CA ARG A 226 -12.14 5.28 -1.72
C ARG A 226 -13.14 4.31 -1.09
N SER A 227 -13.88 3.59 -1.91
CA SER A 227 -14.90 2.65 -1.42
C SER A 227 -14.27 1.42 -0.76
N TRP A 228 -13.10 1.01 -1.22
CA TRP A 228 -12.39 -0.17 -0.71
C TRP A 228 -11.11 0.18 0.06
N LEU A 229 -10.88 1.47 0.31
CA LEU A 229 -9.73 1.99 1.06
C LEU A 229 -8.39 1.43 0.55
N THR A 230 -8.31 1.22 -0.77
CA THR A 230 -7.14 0.62 -1.42
C THR A 230 -6.49 1.62 -2.36
N THR A 231 -5.18 1.72 -2.27
CA THR A 231 -4.37 2.54 -3.19
C THR A 231 -3.51 1.63 -4.04
N PHE A 232 -3.51 1.88 -5.34
CA PHE A 232 -2.66 1.21 -6.32
C PHE A 232 -1.65 2.20 -6.87
N SER A 233 -0.38 1.84 -6.86
CA SER A 233 0.70 2.62 -7.47
C SER A 233 1.49 1.75 -8.42
N THR A 234 1.56 2.16 -9.69
CA THR A 234 2.25 1.44 -10.75
C THR A 234 3.34 2.28 -11.36
N PHE A 235 4.48 1.69 -11.65
CA PHE A 235 5.63 2.31 -12.31
C PHE A 235 6.16 3.57 -11.60
N CYS A 236 5.87 3.72 -10.33
CA CYS A 236 6.37 4.80 -9.51
C CYS A 236 7.58 4.30 -8.72
N THR A 237 8.69 5.04 -8.80
CA THR A 237 9.88 4.71 -8.01
C THR A 237 9.75 5.21 -6.58
N TYR A 238 9.88 6.49 -6.38
CA TYR A 238 9.84 7.06 -5.03
C TYR A 238 8.73 8.06 -4.82
N ALA A 239 8.65 9.08 -5.68
CA ALA A 239 7.85 10.27 -5.41
C ALA A 239 6.37 9.95 -5.19
N GLY A 240 5.92 8.84 -5.75
CA GLY A 240 4.60 8.31 -5.52
C GLY A 240 4.42 7.78 -4.09
N ASN A 241 5.40 7.12 -3.51
CA ASN A 241 5.18 6.18 -2.42
C ASN A 241 5.06 6.72 -1.04
N THR A 242 6.09 7.39 -0.57
CA THR A 242 6.04 8.02 0.74
C THR A 242 4.89 9.04 0.79
N LEU A 243 4.67 9.70 -0.35
CA LEU A 243 3.53 10.57 -0.53
C LEU A 243 2.22 9.81 -0.74
N LEU A 244 2.27 8.57 -1.20
CA LEU A 244 1.08 7.81 -1.53
C LEU A 244 0.36 7.32 -0.30
N MET A 245 1.04 6.65 0.61
CA MET A 245 0.46 6.30 1.90
C MET A 245 -0.01 7.56 2.61
N LYS A 246 0.78 8.62 2.58
CA LYS A 246 0.40 9.92 3.14
C LYS A 246 -0.82 10.52 2.45
N LYS A 247 -0.86 10.53 1.12
CA LYS A 247 -1.99 11.08 0.36
C LYS A 247 -3.23 10.20 0.44
N GLY A 248 -3.07 8.89 0.28
CA GLY A 248 -4.16 7.93 0.39
C GLY A 248 -4.77 7.99 1.78
N ASN A 249 -3.97 7.86 2.82
CA ASN A 249 -4.44 7.95 4.19
C ASN A 249 -5.05 9.32 4.51
N HIS A 250 -4.47 10.40 4.03
CA HIS A 250 -5.07 11.72 4.19
C HIS A 250 -6.44 11.79 3.53
N ARG A 251 -6.54 11.38 2.27
CA ARG A 251 -7.83 11.38 1.56
C ARG A 251 -8.85 10.48 2.22
N PHE A 252 -8.46 9.26 2.57
CA PHE A 252 -9.35 8.32 3.23
C PHE A 252 -9.80 8.83 4.61
N SER A 253 -8.94 9.54 5.32
CA SER A 253 -9.29 10.13 6.60
C SER A 253 -10.27 11.27 6.47
N VAL A 254 -10.09 12.12 5.46
CA VAL A 254 -11.07 13.18 5.16
C VAL A 254 -12.42 12.58 4.76
N ASP A 255 -12.40 11.55 3.92
CA ASP A 255 -13.60 10.84 3.51
C ASP A 255 -14.27 10.13 4.70
N TYR A 256 -13.47 9.51 5.56
CA TYR A 256 -13.93 8.85 6.78
C TYR A 256 -14.54 9.84 7.76
N ALA A 257 -13.87 10.95 8.04
CA ALA A 257 -14.40 12.02 8.89
C ALA A 257 -15.70 12.61 8.33
N THR A 258 -15.79 12.75 7.01
CA THR A 258 -17.01 13.22 6.33
C THR A 258 -18.12 12.19 6.39
N TYR A 259 -17.78 10.91 6.26
CA TYR A 259 -18.75 9.81 6.29
C TYR A 259 -19.39 9.62 7.67
N PHE A 260 -18.58 9.64 8.72
CA PHE A 260 -19.05 9.47 10.10
C PHE A 260 -19.52 10.76 10.78
N GLY A 261 -19.38 11.88 10.12
CA GLY A 261 -20.13 13.12 10.41
C GLY A 261 -19.60 14.01 11.53
N ASN A 262 -18.78 13.55 12.47
CA ASN A 262 -18.38 14.34 13.64
C ASN A 262 -16.92 14.17 14.09
N ASP A 263 -16.11 13.42 13.38
CA ASP A 263 -14.75 13.17 13.80
C ASP A 263 -13.79 14.20 13.20
N LYS A 264 -13.91 15.45 13.67
CA LYS A 264 -13.05 16.55 13.24
C LYS A 264 -11.57 16.27 13.55
N GLU A 265 -11.29 15.54 14.61
CA GLU A 265 -9.92 15.22 15.01
C GLU A 265 -9.21 14.35 13.95
N LEU A 266 -9.92 13.45 13.28
CA LEU A 266 -9.33 12.64 12.22
C LEU A 266 -8.87 13.48 11.02
N SER A 267 -9.56 14.55 10.70
CA SER A 267 -9.17 15.42 9.58
C SER A 267 -8.13 16.47 9.98
N GLU A 268 -8.18 16.98 11.21
CA GLU A 268 -7.30 18.08 11.66
C GLU A 268 -5.90 17.60 12.03
N HIS A 269 -5.75 16.42 12.59
CA HIS A 269 -4.44 15.89 13.03
C HIS A 269 -3.70 15.04 11.98
N MET A 270 -4.18 15.00 10.77
CA MET A 270 -3.58 14.21 9.69
C MET A 270 -2.75 15.04 8.70
N PHE A 271 -2.52 16.28 8.99
CA PHE A 271 -1.69 17.20 8.21
C PHE A 271 -0.26 17.26 8.73
#